data_09cbc0810b96e3b247eede102075b360
#
_entry.id   09cbc0810b96e3b247eede102075b360
#
_cell.length_a   1.000
_cell.length_b   1.000
_cell.length_c   1.000
_cell.angle_alpha   90.00
_cell.angle_beta   90.00
_cell.angle_gamma   90.00
#
_symmetry.space_group_name_H-M   'P 1'
#
loop_
_entity.id
_entity.type
_entity.pdbx_description
1 polymer ?
#
loop_
_entity_poly.entity_id
_entity_poly.type
_entity_poly.pdbx_seq_one_letter_code
_entity_poly.pdbx_strand_id
1 'polypeptide(L)'
;MNNILLVGENPLLWEDLKSQLALYADDFAVFDDIDGDTVFDVAVIDEQADQVALLRQKLPKTPLILLLSSGVEAETGAATLIRKPMRLENLLDAIRASVNLFANSRDGLLRFNRYELNPGGKTMLNLRNREKIKLTEREVAILQYLYRARNKIVSKNELLSEVWGYNPEATTHTVETHIYRLRQKVEHDRKEFQIIITEDNGYKLKL
;
A
#
# COMPACT_ATOMS: atom_id res chain seq x y z
N MET A 1 2.69 5.55 -3.00
CA MET A 1 2.44 6.13 -1.66
C MET A 1 1.90 5.05 -0.74
N ASN A 2 2.38 4.94 0.51
CA ASN A 2 1.92 3.93 1.48
C ASN A 2 0.96 4.58 2.48
N ASN A 3 -0.13 3.88 2.80
CA ASN A 3 -1.14 4.35 3.75
C ASN A 3 -0.78 3.90 5.17
N ILE A 4 -0.55 4.86 6.05
CA ILE A 4 -0.24 4.63 7.46
C ILE A 4 -1.47 4.96 8.30
N LEU A 5 -1.93 3.99 9.10
CA LEU A 5 -2.97 4.23 10.11
C LEU A 5 -2.29 4.52 11.45
N LEU A 6 -2.66 5.62 12.11
CA LEU A 6 -2.25 5.95 13.48
C LEU A 6 -3.40 5.65 14.44
N VAL A 7 -3.14 4.86 15.49
CA VAL A 7 -4.16 4.43 16.46
C VAL A 7 -3.69 4.68 17.88
N GLY A 8 -4.44 5.48 18.65
CA GLY A 8 -4.13 5.76 20.04
C GLY A 8 -4.87 6.98 20.59
N GLU A 9 -4.79 7.19 21.88
CA GLU A 9 -5.52 8.23 22.60
C GLU A 9 -4.68 9.49 22.89
N ASN A 10 -3.39 9.52 22.50
CA ASN A 10 -2.53 10.68 22.74
C ASN A 10 -2.56 11.66 21.55
N PRO A 11 -3.41 12.68 21.57
CA PRO A 11 -3.59 13.59 20.43
C PRO A 11 -2.32 14.38 20.14
N LEU A 12 -1.54 14.76 21.16
CA LEU A 12 -0.30 15.54 20.98
C LEU A 12 0.75 14.71 20.22
N LEU A 13 0.90 13.43 20.57
CA LEU A 13 1.81 12.55 19.84
C LEU A 13 1.39 12.40 18.37
N TRP A 14 0.08 12.26 18.12
CA TRP A 14 -0.42 12.07 16.76
C TRP A 14 -0.32 13.33 15.90
N GLU A 15 -0.58 14.51 16.47
CA GLU A 15 -0.39 15.78 15.77
C GLU A 15 1.06 16.01 15.40
N ASP A 16 1.98 15.72 16.34
CA ASP A 16 3.43 15.82 16.09
C ASP A 16 3.88 14.81 15.01
N LEU A 17 3.51 13.54 15.15
CA LEU A 17 3.84 12.52 14.16
C LEU A 17 3.24 12.80 12.77
N LYS A 18 1.99 13.25 12.68
CA LYS A 18 1.37 13.67 11.42
C LYS A 18 2.17 14.81 10.77
N SER A 19 2.52 15.82 11.56
CA SER A 19 3.28 16.96 11.06
C SER A 19 4.68 16.55 10.57
N GLN A 20 5.35 15.66 11.29
CA GLN A 20 6.66 15.15 10.89
C GLN A 20 6.59 14.22 9.68
N LEU A 21 5.60 13.32 9.62
CA LEU A 21 5.39 12.41 8.49
C LEU A 21 4.94 13.15 7.22
N ALA A 22 4.27 14.31 7.36
CA ALA A 22 3.90 15.15 6.23
C ALA A 22 5.12 15.68 5.44
N LEU A 23 6.30 15.76 6.08
CA LEU A 23 7.55 16.09 5.38
C LEU A 23 7.96 14.99 4.39
N TYR A 24 7.38 13.79 4.52
CA TYR A 24 7.59 12.63 3.65
C TYR A 24 6.31 12.29 2.86
N ALA A 25 5.52 13.31 2.52
CA ALA A 25 4.22 13.15 1.84
C ALA A 25 4.30 12.41 0.49
N ASP A 26 5.46 12.42 -0.17
CA ASP A 26 5.70 11.64 -1.38
C ASP A 26 5.73 10.13 -1.11
N ASP A 27 6.10 9.72 0.10
CA ASP A 27 6.22 8.33 0.52
C ASP A 27 4.96 7.81 1.23
N PHE A 28 4.29 8.68 2.03
CA PHE A 28 3.26 8.26 2.99
C PHE A 28 2.01 9.14 2.96
N ALA A 29 0.84 8.47 3.07
CA ALA A 29 -0.42 9.11 3.46
C ALA A 29 -0.79 8.65 4.88
N VAL A 30 -1.18 9.57 5.74
CA VAL A 30 -1.43 9.32 7.16
C VAL A 30 -2.91 9.48 7.47
N PHE A 31 -3.46 8.49 8.17
CA PHE A 31 -4.88 8.39 8.55
C PHE A 31 -4.97 8.13 10.06
N ASP A 32 -6.03 8.58 10.70
CA ASP A 32 -6.35 8.36 12.11
C ASP A 32 -7.69 7.64 12.32
N ASP A 33 -8.36 7.27 11.24
CA ASP A 33 -9.60 6.49 11.28
C ASP A 33 -9.59 5.40 10.22
N ILE A 34 -10.36 4.34 10.48
CA ILE A 34 -10.58 3.24 9.54
C ILE A 34 -11.81 3.59 8.72
N ASP A 35 -11.63 4.32 7.65
CA ASP A 35 -12.66 4.53 6.65
C ASP A 35 -12.83 3.26 5.79
N GLY A 36 -14.08 2.83 5.60
CA GLY A 36 -14.50 1.48 5.21
C GLY A 36 -13.80 0.81 4.02
N ASP A 37 -13.21 1.58 3.10
CA ASP A 37 -12.58 1.06 1.87
C ASP A 37 -11.05 1.28 1.82
N THR A 38 -10.48 2.01 2.78
CA THR A 38 -9.05 2.31 2.77
C THR A 38 -8.21 1.08 3.11
N VAL A 39 -7.25 0.75 2.26
CA VAL A 39 -6.26 -0.31 2.50
C VAL A 39 -5.04 0.32 3.15
N PHE A 40 -4.70 -0.13 4.34
CA PHE A 40 -3.52 0.34 5.09
C PHE A 40 -2.34 -0.59 4.85
N ASP A 41 -1.16 0.00 4.62
CA ASP A 41 0.09 -0.73 4.44
C ASP A 41 0.76 -1.05 5.78
N VAL A 42 0.50 -0.22 6.79
CA VAL A 42 0.97 -0.40 8.17
C VAL A 42 0.06 0.34 9.13
N ALA A 43 -0.11 -0.17 10.36
CA ALA A 43 -0.74 0.56 11.45
C ALA A 43 0.26 0.76 12.60
N VAL A 44 0.33 1.99 13.10
CA VAL A 44 1.14 2.38 14.26
C VAL A 44 0.21 2.60 15.44
N ILE A 45 0.46 1.90 16.54
CA ILE A 45 -0.40 1.87 17.73
C ILE A 45 0.38 2.45 18.90
N ASP A 46 -0.22 3.37 19.65
CA ASP A 46 0.38 3.96 20.86
C ASP A 46 -0.16 3.29 22.11
N GLU A 47 0.71 2.58 22.84
CA GLU A 47 0.52 2.01 24.19
C GLU A 47 -0.69 1.08 24.43
N GLN A 48 -1.57 0.93 23.48
CA GLN A 48 -2.81 0.15 23.65
C GLN A 48 -2.65 -1.29 23.09
N ALA A 49 -2.01 -2.14 23.86
CA ALA A 49 -1.79 -3.53 23.50
C ALA A 49 -3.11 -4.32 23.26
N ASP A 50 -4.18 -3.97 23.95
CA ASP A 50 -5.52 -4.52 23.77
C ASP A 50 -6.15 -4.16 22.42
N GLN A 51 -5.83 -3.00 21.86
CA GLN A 51 -6.25 -2.61 20.51
C GLN A 51 -5.58 -3.44 19.42
N VAL A 52 -4.43 -4.07 19.69
CA VAL A 52 -3.78 -4.97 18.73
C VAL A 52 -4.71 -6.11 18.33
N ALA A 53 -5.39 -6.73 19.30
CA ALA A 53 -6.34 -7.81 19.05
C ALA A 53 -7.55 -7.33 18.22
N LEU A 54 -8.08 -6.15 18.53
CA LEU A 54 -9.19 -5.54 17.80
C LEU A 54 -8.78 -5.18 16.36
N LEU A 55 -7.61 -4.60 16.18
CA LEU A 55 -7.08 -4.26 14.86
C LEU A 55 -6.79 -5.50 14.02
N ARG A 56 -6.35 -6.59 14.64
CA ARG A 56 -6.18 -7.88 13.94
C ARG A 56 -7.47 -8.43 13.39
N GLN A 57 -8.61 -8.17 14.04
CA GLN A 57 -9.92 -8.55 13.51
C GLN A 57 -10.34 -7.70 12.31
N LYS A 58 -10.09 -6.39 12.37
CA LYS A 58 -10.45 -5.45 11.29
C LYS A 58 -9.43 -5.44 10.15
N LEU A 59 -8.15 -5.56 10.47
CA LEU A 59 -7.01 -5.48 9.56
C LEU A 59 -6.11 -6.73 9.71
N PRO A 60 -6.60 -7.93 9.36
CA PRO A 60 -5.94 -9.19 9.70
C PRO A 60 -4.54 -9.35 9.11
N LYS A 61 -4.27 -8.68 8.01
CA LYS A 61 -3.00 -8.80 7.27
C LYS A 61 -2.09 -7.60 7.40
N THR A 62 -2.60 -6.45 7.83
CA THR A 62 -1.81 -5.22 7.93
C THR A 62 -0.70 -5.37 8.98
N PRO A 63 0.55 -5.04 8.66
CA PRO A 63 1.64 -4.98 9.64
C PRO A 63 1.31 -4.01 10.76
N LEU A 64 1.62 -4.37 11.99
CA LEU A 64 1.38 -3.54 13.17
C LEU A 64 2.71 -3.15 13.81
N ILE A 65 2.87 -1.87 14.14
CA ILE A 65 3.98 -1.33 14.93
C ILE A 65 3.39 -0.80 16.24
N LEU A 66 3.87 -1.30 17.37
CA LEU A 66 3.43 -0.88 18.68
C LEU A 66 4.51 0.00 19.34
N LEU A 67 4.11 1.21 19.70
CA LEU A 67 4.93 2.13 20.48
C LEU A 67 4.66 1.90 21.96
N LEU A 68 5.70 1.61 22.75
CA LEU A 68 5.58 1.31 24.17
C LEU A 68 6.48 2.21 25.01
N SER A 69 5.98 2.69 26.13
CA SER A 69 6.81 3.35 27.14
C SER A 69 7.79 2.37 27.79
N SER A 70 8.90 2.89 28.30
CA SER A 70 9.89 2.10 29.01
C SER A 70 9.26 1.40 30.24
N GLY A 71 9.53 0.09 30.38
CA GLY A 71 9.01 -0.71 31.49
C GLY A 71 7.62 -1.34 31.26
N VAL A 72 6.95 -1.03 30.16
CA VAL A 72 5.70 -1.71 29.79
C VAL A 72 6.06 -2.98 29.02
N GLU A 73 5.62 -4.13 29.53
CA GLU A 73 5.69 -5.40 28.80
C GLU A 73 4.37 -5.61 28.08
N ALA A 74 4.45 -6.00 26.81
CA ALA A 74 3.29 -6.38 26.04
C ALA A 74 3.58 -7.70 25.33
N GLU A 75 2.80 -8.72 25.64
CA GLU A 75 2.72 -9.93 24.84
C GLU A 75 1.88 -9.61 23.60
N THR A 76 2.54 -9.25 22.52
CA THR A 76 1.84 -8.90 21.29
C THR A 76 2.18 -9.91 20.21
N GLY A 77 1.18 -10.67 19.80
CA GLY A 77 1.32 -11.54 18.63
C GLY A 77 1.65 -10.74 17.37
N ALA A 78 2.91 -10.73 16.96
CA ALA A 78 3.37 -10.29 15.66
C ALA A 78 3.34 -8.77 15.35
N ALA A 79 3.52 -7.90 16.34
CA ALA A 79 3.78 -6.48 16.09
C ALA A 79 5.28 -6.18 16.20
N THR A 80 5.77 -5.26 15.38
CA THR A 80 7.08 -4.66 15.59
C THR A 80 6.99 -3.74 16.82
N LEU A 81 7.90 -3.90 17.79
CA LEU A 81 7.89 -3.09 19.00
C LEU A 81 8.93 -1.98 18.91
N ILE A 82 8.52 -0.75 19.24
CA ILE A 82 9.41 0.40 19.37
C ILE A 82 9.25 0.98 20.77
N ARG A 83 10.36 1.14 21.48
CA ARG A 83 10.39 1.74 22.83
C ARG A 83 10.47 3.25 22.75
N LYS A 84 9.64 3.93 23.54
CA LYS A 84 9.73 5.38 23.77
C LYS A 84 10.75 5.69 24.89
N PRO A 85 11.52 6.80 24.82
CA PRO A 85 11.55 7.77 23.73
C PRO A 85 12.19 7.21 22.46
N MET A 86 11.63 7.55 21.30
CA MET A 86 12.12 7.10 19.99
C MET A 86 12.52 8.29 19.12
N ARG A 87 13.41 8.05 18.15
CA ARG A 87 13.69 9.01 17.08
C ARG A 87 12.75 8.73 15.92
N LEU A 88 12.34 9.79 15.22
CA LEU A 88 11.50 9.64 14.02
C LEU A 88 12.12 8.70 12.99
N GLU A 89 13.44 8.77 12.79
CA GLU A 89 14.17 7.89 11.87
C GLU A 89 13.94 6.41 12.16
N ASN A 90 13.95 6.01 13.44
CA ASN A 90 13.70 4.62 13.84
C ASN A 90 12.28 4.18 13.50
N LEU A 91 11.30 5.08 13.65
CA LEU A 91 9.92 4.80 13.24
C LEU A 91 9.79 4.67 11.73
N LEU A 92 10.40 5.59 10.97
CA LEU A 92 10.41 5.54 9.50
C LEU A 92 11.04 4.25 8.98
N ASP A 93 12.17 3.84 9.55
CA ASP A 93 12.84 2.58 9.17
C ASP A 93 11.98 1.37 9.50
N ALA A 94 11.32 1.35 10.66
CA ALA A 94 10.40 0.28 11.03
C ALA A 94 9.17 0.22 10.11
N ILE A 95 8.61 1.38 9.74
CA ILE A 95 7.52 1.47 8.76
C ILE A 95 7.95 0.89 7.42
N ARG A 96 9.08 1.36 6.87
CA ARG A 96 9.60 0.89 5.59
C ARG A 96 9.93 -0.60 5.61
N ALA A 97 10.56 -1.08 6.68
CA ALA A 97 10.86 -2.50 6.86
C ALA A 97 9.59 -3.35 6.92
N SER A 98 8.58 -2.92 7.69
CA SER A 98 7.30 -3.63 7.83
C SER A 98 6.55 -3.72 6.50
N VAL A 99 6.45 -2.61 5.76
CA VAL A 99 5.83 -2.56 4.44
C VAL A 99 6.56 -3.47 3.45
N ASN A 100 7.90 -3.43 3.42
CA ASN A 100 8.70 -4.26 2.52
C ASN A 100 8.59 -5.74 2.86
N LEU A 101 8.65 -6.12 4.13
CA LEU A 101 8.48 -7.51 4.56
C LEU A 101 7.09 -8.02 4.20
N PHE A 102 6.05 -7.22 4.42
CA PHE A 102 4.68 -7.57 4.04
C PHE A 102 4.53 -7.75 2.53
N ALA A 103 5.04 -6.80 1.73
CA ALA A 103 4.97 -6.87 0.27
C ALA A 103 5.67 -8.12 -0.30
N ASN A 104 6.69 -8.66 0.41
CA ASN A 104 7.39 -9.88 0.03
C ASN A 104 6.79 -11.16 0.64
N SER A 105 5.85 -11.04 1.58
CA SER A 105 5.18 -12.17 2.22
C SER A 105 4.06 -12.74 1.34
N ARG A 106 3.54 -13.93 1.73
CA ARG A 106 2.35 -14.50 1.09
C ARG A 106 1.10 -13.66 1.35
N ASP A 107 1.04 -12.94 2.46
CA ASP A 107 -0.09 -12.10 2.84
C ASP A 107 -0.13 -10.78 2.06
N GLY A 108 1.02 -10.33 1.53
CA GLY A 108 1.12 -9.17 0.65
C GLY A 108 0.77 -9.46 -0.82
N LEU A 109 0.41 -10.72 -1.16
CA LEU A 109 -0.01 -11.06 -2.51
C LEU A 109 -1.39 -10.47 -2.81
N LEU A 110 -1.50 -9.76 -3.94
CA LEU A 110 -2.75 -9.19 -4.40
C LEU A 110 -3.37 -10.10 -5.47
N ARG A 111 -4.59 -10.58 -5.21
CA ARG A 111 -5.30 -11.45 -6.14
C ARG A 111 -6.44 -10.70 -6.81
N PHE A 112 -6.44 -10.70 -8.11
CA PHE A 112 -7.50 -10.14 -8.94
C PHE A 112 -7.68 -10.96 -10.19
N ASN A 113 -8.92 -11.22 -10.54
CA ASN A 113 -9.25 -12.07 -11.66
C ASN A 113 -8.45 -13.40 -11.63
N ARG A 114 -7.68 -13.71 -12.66
CA ARG A 114 -6.81 -14.89 -12.77
C ARG A 114 -5.34 -14.64 -12.45
N TYR A 115 -5.04 -13.55 -11.80
CA TYR A 115 -3.67 -13.14 -11.51
C TYR A 115 -3.41 -13.00 -10.01
N GLU A 116 -2.17 -13.29 -9.66
CA GLU A 116 -1.61 -13.05 -8.34
C GLU A 116 -0.38 -12.15 -8.50
N LEU A 117 -0.47 -10.93 -8.03
CA LEU A 117 0.63 -9.96 -8.03
C LEU A 117 1.42 -10.10 -6.73
N ASN A 118 2.73 -10.24 -6.87
CA ASN A 118 3.70 -10.11 -5.77
C ASN A 118 4.39 -8.75 -5.91
N PRO A 119 4.00 -7.73 -5.14
CA PRO A 119 4.56 -6.39 -5.26
C PRO A 119 6.05 -6.35 -4.94
N GLY A 120 6.48 -6.98 -3.86
CA GLY A 120 7.87 -6.99 -3.43
C GLY A 120 8.78 -7.72 -4.41
N GLY A 121 8.32 -8.84 -4.96
CA GLY A 121 9.04 -9.59 -6.00
C GLY A 121 8.93 -9.00 -7.39
N LYS A 122 8.14 -7.94 -7.59
CA LYS A 122 7.86 -7.30 -8.89
C LYS A 122 7.44 -8.32 -9.97
N THR A 123 6.57 -9.25 -9.58
CA THR A 123 6.12 -10.32 -10.46
C THR A 123 4.63 -10.55 -10.38
N MET A 124 4.04 -10.96 -11.48
CA MET A 124 2.64 -11.36 -11.55
C MET A 124 2.55 -12.78 -12.10
N LEU A 125 1.81 -13.64 -11.40
CA LEU A 125 1.57 -15.02 -11.79
C LEU A 125 0.17 -15.13 -12.41
N ASN A 126 0.09 -15.64 -13.62
CA ASN A 126 -1.19 -16.05 -14.21
C ASN A 126 -1.55 -17.44 -13.64
N LEU A 127 -2.62 -17.50 -12.86
CA LEU A 127 -3.05 -18.73 -12.18
C LEU A 127 -3.59 -19.81 -13.13
N ARG A 128 -3.98 -19.43 -14.36
CA ARG A 128 -4.52 -20.36 -15.36
C ARG A 128 -3.40 -21.16 -16.07
N ASN A 129 -2.37 -20.46 -16.55
CA ASN A 129 -1.29 -21.09 -17.32
C ASN A 129 0.03 -21.17 -16.57
N ARG A 130 0.08 -20.70 -15.30
CA ARG A 130 1.26 -20.67 -14.42
C ARG A 130 2.41 -19.82 -14.97
N GLU A 131 2.15 -18.96 -15.91
CA GLU A 131 3.13 -18.04 -16.47
C GLU A 131 3.48 -16.94 -15.45
N LYS A 132 4.77 -16.71 -15.26
CA LYS A 132 5.30 -15.66 -14.37
C LYS A 132 5.80 -14.49 -15.21
N ILE A 133 5.19 -13.33 -15.01
CA ILE A 133 5.46 -12.08 -15.72
C ILE A 133 6.29 -11.17 -14.80
N LYS A 134 7.42 -10.67 -15.31
CA LYS A 134 8.22 -9.65 -14.60
C LYS A 134 7.68 -8.26 -14.87
N LEU A 135 7.54 -7.47 -13.81
CA LEU A 135 7.05 -6.11 -13.84
C LEU A 135 8.13 -5.11 -13.40
N THR A 136 8.03 -3.88 -13.89
CA THR A 136 8.79 -2.75 -13.37
C THR A 136 8.12 -2.18 -12.11
N GLU A 137 8.84 -1.33 -11.37
CA GLU A 137 8.29 -0.64 -10.18
C GLU A 137 7.04 0.16 -10.51
N ARG A 138 7.06 0.92 -11.61
CA ARG A 138 5.91 1.71 -12.07
C ARG A 138 4.70 0.85 -12.46
N GLU A 139 4.93 -0.29 -13.11
CA GLU A 139 3.86 -1.23 -13.44
C GLU A 139 3.24 -1.86 -12.18
N VAL A 140 4.06 -2.18 -11.18
CA VAL A 140 3.57 -2.66 -9.87
C VAL A 140 2.77 -1.57 -9.17
N ALA A 141 3.29 -0.34 -9.11
CA ALA A 141 2.61 0.77 -8.46
C ALA A 141 1.25 1.09 -9.10
N ILE A 142 1.16 1.07 -10.42
CA ILE A 142 -0.11 1.22 -11.15
C ILE A 142 -1.12 0.13 -10.73
N LEU A 143 -0.70 -1.14 -10.75
CA LEU A 143 -1.58 -2.26 -10.41
C LEU A 143 -2.02 -2.21 -8.94
N GLN A 144 -1.13 -1.86 -8.02
CA GLN A 144 -1.45 -1.69 -6.61
C GLN A 144 -2.47 -0.57 -6.39
N TYR A 145 -2.26 0.59 -7.04
CA TYR A 145 -3.16 1.72 -6.90
C TYR A 145 -4.55 1.40 -7.43
N LEU A 146 -4.64 0.85 -8.64
CA LEU A 146 -5.90 0.41 -9.23
C LEU A 146 -6.59 -0.70 -8.42
N TYR A 147 -5.83 -1.61 -7.81
CA TYR A 147 -6.36 -2.65 -6.92
C TYR A 147 -6.99 -2.04 -5.66
N ARG A 148 -6.32 -1.05 -5.04
CA ARG A 148 -6.83 -0.32 -3.87
C ARG A 148 -8.10 0.48 -4.18
N ALA A 149 -8.21 0.99 -5.38
CA ALA A 149 -9.40 1.72 -5.84
C ALA A 149 -10.67 0.84 -5.97
N ARG A 150 -10.55 -0.50 -5.87
CA ARG A 150 -11.68 -1.46 -5.79
C ARG A 150 -12.76 -1.23 -6.83
N ASN A 151 -12.41 -1.35 -8.12
CA ASN A 151 -13.30 -1.11 -9.28
C ASN A 151 -13.76 0.35 -9.47
N LYS A 152 -13.34 1.30 -8.64
CA LYS A 152 -13.55 2.72 -8.93
C LYS A 152 -12.68 3.14 -10.12
N ILE A 153 -13.18 4.11 -10.88
CA ILE A 153 -12.42 4.71 -11.98
C ILE A 153 -11.39 5.66 -11.36
N VAL A 154 -10.12 5.44 -11.69
CA VAL A 154 -9.00 6.29 -11.31
C VAL A 154 -8.64 7.16 -12.50
N SER A 155 -8.66 8.47 -12.34
CA SER A 155 -8.35 9.40 -13.42
C SER A 155 -6.87 9.31 -13.83
N LYS A 156 -6.55 9.73 -15.06
CA LYS A 156 -5.16 9.79 -15.54
C LYS A 156 -4.31 10.73 -14.70
N ASN A 157 -4.87 11.86 -14.28
CA ASN A 157 -4.17 12.83 -13.43
C ASN A 157 -3.90 12.27 -12.04
N GLU A 158 -4.87 11.58 -11.45
CA GLU A 158 -4.72 10.90 -10.18
C GLU A 158 -3.63 9.81 -10.25
N LEU A 159 -3.64 8.94 -11.27
CA LEU A 159 -2.57 7.97 -11.48
C LEU A 159 -1.21 8.63 -11.67
N LEU A 160 -1.16 9.77 -12.37
CA LEU A 160 0.07 10.51 -12.58
C LEU A 160 0.63 11.01 -11.24
N SER A 161 -0.20 11.66 -10.43
CA SER A 161 0.18 12.17 -9.11
C SER A 161 0.63 11.03 -8.19
N GLU A 162 -0.15 9.98 -8.07
CA GLU A 162 0.06 8.90 -7.09
C GLU A 162 1.23 7.97 -7.45
N VAL A 163 1.48 7.74 -8.74
CA VAL A 163 2.53 6.82 -9.18
C VAL A 163 3.84 7.53 -9.52
N TRP A 164 3.79 8.77 -10.01
CA TRP A 164 4.99 9.52 -10.40
C TRP A 164 5.35 10.65 -9.42
N GLY A 165 4.43 11.02 -8.51
CA GLY A 165 4.65 12.16 -7.62
C GLY A 165 4.72 13.48 -8.40
N TYR A 166 5.30 14.50 -7.78
CA TYR A 166 5.53 15.78 -8.43
C TYR A 166 6.75 15.70 -9.37
N ASN A 167 6.53 15.15 -10.58
CA ASN A 167 7.54 15.08 -11.62
C ASN A 167 7.13 15.99 -12.78
N PRO A 168 7.79 17.14 -13.00
CA PRO A 168 7.40 18.10 -14.05
C PRO A 168 7.53 17.55 -15.47
N GLU A 169 8.31 16.49 -15.69
CA GLU A 169 8.47 15.83 -16.99
C GLU A 169 7.39 14.79 -17.27
N ALA A 170 6.66 14.34 -16.24
CA ALA A 170 5.63 13.33 -16.38
C ALA A 170 4.30 13.99 -16.78
N THR A 171 3.64 13.42 -17.79
CA THR A 171 2.35 13.87 -18.30
C THR A 171 1.35 12.71 -18.31
N THR A 172 0.07 13.00 -18.53
CA THR A 172 -0.95 11.96 -18.70
C THR A 172 -0.63 11.00 -19.85
N HIS A 173 0.12 11.45 -20.86
CA HIS A 173 0.62 10.59 -21.94
C HIS A 173 1.64 9.56 -21.43
N THR A 174 2.41 9.91 -20.38
CA THR A 174 3.28 8.95 -19.70
C THR A 174 2.46 7.79 -19.10
N VAL A 175 1.34 8.11 -18.44
CA VAL A 175 0.43 7.09 -17.89
C VAL A 175 -0.10 6.18 -19.01
N GLU A 176 -0.58 6.75 -20.12
CA GLU A 176 -1.09 6.01 -21.27
C GLU A 176 -0.06 5.03 -21.83
N THR A 177 1.18 5.50 -21.98
CA THR A 177 2.30 4.68 -22.47
C THR A 177 2.58 3.50 -21.52
N HIS A 178 2.59 3.73 -20.23
CA HIS A 178 2.80 2.66 -19.23
C HIS A 178 1.64 1.66 -19.19
N ILE A 179 0.41 2.13 -19.25
CA ILE A 179 -0.79 1.26 -19.34
C ILE A 179 -0.73 0.40 -20.62
N TYR A 180 -0.35 1.00 -21.75
CA TYR A 180 -0.21 0.25 -23.01
C TYR A 180 0.85 -0.86 -22.89
N ARG A 181 2.04 -0.54 -22.36
CA ARG A 181 3.12 -1.52 -22.15
C ARG A 181 2.72 -2.61 -21.16
N LEU A 182 2.04 -2.24 -20.08
CA LEU A 182 1.54 -3.18 -19.08
C LEU A 182 0.52 -4.15 -19.70
N ARG A 183 -0.43 -3.66 -20.48
CA ARG A 183 -1.37 -4.50 -21.24
C ARG A 183 -0.66 -5.46 -22.19
N GLN A 184 0.37 -5.02 -22.90
CA GLN A 184 1.15 -5.91 -23.77
C GLN A 184 1.77 -7.09 -23.01
N LYS A 185 2.14 -6.89 -21.75
CA LYS A 185 2.72 -7.95 -20.90
C LYS A 185 1.67 -8.89 -20.31
N VAL A 186 0.53 -8.35 -19.90
CA VAL A 186 -0.44 -9.10 -19.07
C VAL A 186 -1.67 -9.56 -19.81
N GLU A 187 -2.01 -8.93 -20.95
CA GLU A 187 -3.19 -9.22 -21.74
C GLU A 187 -2.77 -9.85 -23.09
N HIS A 188 -2.25 -11.09 -23.06
CA HIS A 188 -1.81 -11.79 -24.28
C HIS A 188 -2.94 -12.06 -25.27
N ASP A 189 -4.17 -12.21 -24.78
CA ASP A 189 -5.34 -12.41 -25.60
C ASP A 189 -6.23 -11.16 -25.57
N ARG A 190 -5.96 -10.25 -26.51
CA ARG A 190 -6.66 -8.95 -26.62
C ARG A 190 -8.17 -9.06 -26.84
N LYS A 191 -8.68 -10.24 -27.18
CA LYS A 191 -10.11 -10.45 -27.49
C LYS A 191 -10.92 -10.90 -26.27
N GLU A 192 -10.32 -11.55 -25.28
CA GLU A 192 -11.08 -12.19 -24.20
C GLU A 192 -10.96 -11.53 -22.82
N PHE A 193 -9.86 -10.85 -22.51
CA PHE A 193 -9.64 -10.36 -21.15
C PHE A 193 -8.90 -9.04 -21.08
N GLN A 194 -9.65 -7.98 -20.92
CA GLN A 194 -9.10 -6.73 -20.43
C GLN A 194 -9.08 -6.76 -18.91
N ILE A 195 -7.89 -6.73 -18.30
CA ILE A 195 -7.70 -6.64 -16.86
C ILE A 195 -7.80 -5.17 -16.44
N ILE A 196 -7.19 -4.29 -17.23
CA ILE A 196 -7.23 -2.84 -17.04
C ILE A 196 -8.25 -2.30 -18.03
N ILE A 197 -9.38 -1.83 -17.54
CA ILE A 197 -10.46 -1.28 -18.35
C ILE A 197 -10.20 0.22 -18.52
N THR A 198 -10.34 0.72 -19.77
CA THR A 198 -10.35 2.15 -20.05
C THR A 198 -11.78 2.65 -19.92
N GLU A 199 -11.95 3.71 -19.19
CA GLU A 199 -13.18 4.49 -19.07
C GLU A 199 -12.91 5.92 -19.57
N ASP A 200 -13.95 6.72 -19.78
CA ASP A 200 -13.86 8.03 -20.47
C ASP A 200 -12.74 8.93 -19.93
N ASN A 201 -12.49 8.94 -18.63
CA ASN A 201 -11.49 9.80 -17.99
C ASN A 201 -10.36 9.06 -17.25
N GLY A 202 -10.27 7.72 -17.38
CA GLY A 202 -9.28 7.00 -16.58
C GLY A 202 -9.26 5.51 -16.79
N TYR A 203 -8.85 4.81 -15.76
CA TYR A 203 -8.68 3.37 -15.77
C TYR A 203 -9.26 2.73 -14.50
N LYS A 204 -9.68 1.47 -14.62
CA LYS A 204 -10.02 0.64 -13.46
C LYS A 204 -9.47 -0.77 -13.62
N LEU A 205 -9.19 -1.43 -12.52
CA LEU A 205 -8.80 -2.83 -12.50
C LEU A 205 -10.05 -3.71 -12.36
N LYS A 206 -10.17 -4.74 -13.17
CA LYS A 206 -11.20 -5.77 -13.05
C LYS A 206 -10.76 -6.77 -11.98
N LEU A 207 -11.39 -6.73 -10.82
CA LEU A 207 -11.14 -7.63 -9.69
C LEU A 207 -11.74 -9.02 -9.88
#